data_a7c3d0c2e83360dc8c438daee34d93aa
#
_entry.id   a7c3d0c2e83360dc8c438daee34d93aa
#
_cell.length_a   1.000
_cell.length_b   1.000
_cell.length_c   1.000
_cell.angle_alpha   90.00
_cell.angle_beta   90.00
_cell.angle_gamma   90.00
#
_symmetry.space_group_name_H-M   'P 1'
#
loop_
_entity.id
_entity.type
_entity.pdbx_description
1 polymer ?
#
loop_
_entity_poly.entity_id
_entity_poly.type
_entity_poly.pdbx_seq_one_letter_code
_entity_poly.pdbx_strand_id
1 'polypeptide(L)'
;MRRYGSDKPDTRYGMEIYRVEHLLPVDLINKITPLTNPIVEIFKINGNDNDPAATSEFITKFLDSPAGAPFNENPVGGPGIFVYDARKPLCGLQPFGFQAAEYVEDMIEPDHGDLLVMQAREAAPFTGGSTPIGDLRRALYSAAVETGFKPAAVGFDFLWIVDFPLFSPSSDSEPGQGGAAGISSTHHPFTAPKSAADVDLLLTDPTKVVADHYDLVVNGVELGGGSRRIHDATVQEFVLRNVLQMPPERLAEFSHLLEALRAGCPPHAGLALGFDRLVAVMLGKDSVRDVIAFPKTGKLGEDPMVKAPSPVTPEALKTYHLRLTDE
;
A
#
# COMPACT_ATOMS: atom_id res chain seq x y z
N MET A 1 7.39 1.54 0.83
CA MET A 1 7.34 0.08 0.98
C MET A 1 8.40 -0.44 1.96
N ARG A 2 9.70 -0.34 1.67
CA ARG A 2 10.77 -0.97 2.50
C ARG A 2 10.78 -0.55 3.96
N ARG A 3 10.52 0.72 4.29
CA ARG A 3 10.66 1.28 5.64
C ARG A 3 9.41 1.15 6.50
N TYR A 4 8.22 1.08 5.88
CA TYR A 4 6.95 1.07 6.61
C TYR A 4 5.96 0.00 6.11
N GLY A 5 6.34 -0.77 5.09
CA GLY A 5 5.52 -1.84 4.53
C GLY A 5 4.21 -1.38 3.88
N SER A 6 4.12 -0.10 3.47
CA SER A 6 2.95 0.47 2.83
C SER A 6 3.34 1.60 1.89
N ASP A 7 2.55 1.83 0.86
CA ASP A 7 2.58 3.02 0.00
C ASP A 7 1.86 4.23 0.64
N LYS A 8 1.13 4.01 1.74
CA LYS A 8 0.42 5.03 2.52
C LYS A 8 0.74 4.89 4.02
N PRO A 9 2.03 5.08 4.43
CA PRO A 9 2.39 4.88 5.83
C PRO A 9 1.91 6.02 6.71
N ASP A 10 1.48 5.66 7.92
CA ASP A 10 1.43 6.60 9.03
C ASP A 10 2.77 6.56 9.77
N THR A 11 3.49 7.68 9.76
CA THR A 11 4.83 7.81 10.32
C THR A 11 4.83 8.29 11.77
N ARG A 12 3.69 8.77 12.29
CA ARG A 12 3.55 9.32 13.64
C ARG A 12 3.90 8.35 14.76
N TYR A 13 3.70 7.05 14.55
CA TYR A 13 3.99 6.03 15.54
C TYR A 13 5.29 5.24 15.27
N GLY A 14 6.13 5.71 14.34
CA GLY A 14 7.41 5.06 14.04
C GLY A 14 7.24 3.63 13.56
N MET A 15 7.77 2.64 14.30
CA MET A 15 7.74 1.21 13.96
C MET A 15 8.35 0.95 12.58
N GLU A 16 9.56 1.47 12.37
CA GLU A 16 10.29 1.27 11.11
C GLU A 16 10.66 -0.19 10.91
N ILE A 17 10.61 -0.63 9.65
CA ILE A 17 10.87 -2.01 9.26
C ILE A 17 12.30 -2.14 8.76
N TYR A 18 13.01 -3.15 9.23
CA TYR A 18 14.38 -3.49 8.87
C TYR A 18 14.45 -4.90 8.31
N ARG A 19 15.30 -5.12 7.32
CA ARG A 19 15.58 -6.46 6.77
C ARG A 19 16.70 -7.11 7.54
N VAL A 20 16.48 -8.35 7.99
CA VAL A 20 17.38 -9.04 8.93
C VAL A 20 17.77 -10.47 8.51
N GLU A 21 17.26 -11.00 7.39
CA GLU A 21 17.55 -12.37 6.98
C GLU A 21 19.04 -12.69 6.87
N HIS A 22 19.86 -11.71 6.54
CA HIS A 22 21.31 -11.85 6.39
C HIS A 22 22.08 -11.88 7.73
N LEU A 23 21.40 -11.54 8.82
CA LEU A 23 21.96 -11.53 10.17
C LEU A 23 21.55 -12.78 10.96
N LEU A 24 20.42 -13.40 10.59
CA LEU A 24 19.79 -14.44 11.41
C LEU A 24 20.38 -15.81 11.16
N PRO A 25 20.46 -16.67 12.21
CA PRO A 25 20.76 -18.09 12.02
C PRO A 25 19.71 -18.79 11.14
N VAL A 26 20.17 -19.67 10.27
CA VAL A 26 19.30 -20.48 9.38
C VAL A 26 18.24 -21.26 10.17
N ASP A 27 18.63 -21.80 11.33
CA ASP A 27 17.70 -22.54 12.21
C ASP A 27 16.56 -21.67 12.76
N LEU A 28 16.80 -20.39 12.97
CA LEU A 28 15.75 -19.45 13.37
C LEU A 28 14.83 -19.16 12.20
N ILE A 29 15.39 -18.90 11.01
CA ILE A 29 14.60 -18.64 9.79
C ILE A 29 13.69 -19.84 9.49
N ASN A 30 14.21 -21.06 9.55
CA ASN A 30 13.44 -22.28 9.31
C ASN A 30 12.32 -22.53 10.34
N LYS A 31 12.40 -21.95 11.53
CA LYS A 31 11.32 -22.02 12.53
C LYS A 31 10.20 -21.02 12.26
N ILE A 32 10.51 -19.91 11.58
CA ILE A 32 9.57 -18.83 11.31
C ILE A 32 8.81 -19.09 10.01
N THR A 33 9.48 -19.69 9.02
CA THR A 33 8.91 -19.84 7.68
C THR A 33 9.39 -21.11 6.98
N PRO A 34 8.53 -21.78 6.18
CA PRO A 34 8.91 -22.86 5.29
C PRO A 34 9.53 -22.37 3.97
N LEU A 35 9.58 -21.07 3.72
CA LEU A 35 10.07 -20.49 2.47
C LEU A 35 11.57 -20.74 2.29
N THR A 36 11.97 -20.99 1.05
CA THR A 36 13.38 -21.04 0.65
C THR A 36 13.86 -19.65 0.27
N ASN A 37 14.93 -19.16 0.91
CA ASN A 37 15.47 -17.80 0.71
C ASN A 37 14.43 -16.69 0.93
N PRO A 38 13.74 -16.65 2.07
CA PRO A 38 12.79 -15.60 2.38
C PRO A 38 13.47 -14.25 2.59
N ILE A 39 12.71 -13.18 2.39
CA ILE A 39 12.99 -11.89 3.03
C ILE A 39 12.41 -11.98 4.43
N VAL A 40 13.24 -11.67 5.45
CA VAL A 40 12.80 -11.58 6.84
C VAL A 40 12.92 -10.14 7.30
N GLU A 41 11.81 -9.60 7.75
CA GLU A 41 11.69 -8.20 8.16
C GLU A 41 11.30 -8.13 9.64
N ILE A 42 11.78 -7.10 10.34
CA ILE A 42 11.54 -6.88 11.76
C ILE A 42 11.20 -5.42 12.01
N PHE A 43 10.31 -5.17 12.97
CA PHE A 43 10.10 -3.85 13.55
C PHE A 43 9.94 -3.94 15.06
N LYS A 44 10.02 -2.79 15.72
CA LYS A 44 9.79 -2.66 17.16
C LYS A 44 8.53 -1.84 17.42
N ILE A 45 7.80 -2.22 18.47
CA ILE A 45 6.82 -1.36 19.13
C ILE A 45 7.28 -1.14 20.57
N ASN A 46 7.38 0.10 20.98
CA ASN A 46 7.82 0.42 22.33
C ASN A 46 6.84 -0.14 23.36
N GLY A 47 7.37 -0.78 24.39
CA GLY A 47 6.62 -1.26 25.53
C GLY A 47 5.97 -0.14 26.34
N ASN A 48 5.10 -0.52 27.25
CA ASN A 48 4.49 0.42 28.19
C ASN A 48 5.18 0.29 29.55
N ASP A 49 5.56 1.41 30.16
CA ASP A 49 6.13 1.51 31.50
C ASP A 49 7.30 0.53 31.80
N ASN A 50 8.05 0.13 30.80
CA ASN A 50 9.13 -0.85 30.91
C ASN A 50 8.69 -2.18 31.55
N ASP A 51 7.47 -2.63 31.28
CA ASP A 51 6.90 -3.88 31.78
C ASP A 51 6.81 -4.97 30.72
N PRO A 52 7.79 -5.90 30.63
CA PRO A 52 7.75 -7.01 29.69
C PRO A 52 6.54 -7.96 29.88
N ALA A 53 5.96 -8.02 31.08
CA ALA A 53 4.80 -8.88 31.34
C ALA A 53 3.54 -8.27 30.69
N ALA A 54 3.33 -6.98 30.82
CA ALA A 54 2.24 -6.27 30.16
C ALA A 54 2.36 -6.36 28.63
N THR A 55 3.58 -6.24 28.09
CA THR A 55 3.83 -6.41 26.65
C THR A 55 3.54 -7.84 26.19
N SER A 56 3.94 -8.85 26.96
CA SER A 56 3.63 -10.26 26.64
C SER A 56 2.12 -10.54 26.66
N GLU A 57 1.41 -9.98 27.63
CA GLU A 57 -0.06 -10.11 27.72
C GLU A 57 -0.75 -9.43 26.53
N PHE A 58 -0.33 -8.22 26.17
CA PHE A 58 -0.87 -7.49 25.01
C PHE A 58 -0.72 -8.29 23.72
N ILE A 59 0.50 -8.76 23.40
CA ILE A 59 0.73 -9.45 22.14
C ILE A 59 0.02 -10.80 22.07
N THR A 60 -0.08 -11.53 23.19
CA THR A 60 -0.82 -12.79 23.25
C THR A 60 -2.30 -12.54 22.95
N LYS A 61 -2.92 -11.55 23.59
CA LYS A 61 -4.33 -11.18 23.34
C LYS A 61 -4.56 -10.74 21.90
N PHE A 62 -3.60 -10.00 21.32
CA PHE A 62 -3.70 -9.59 19.91
C PHE A 62 -3.69 -10.81 18.98
N LEU A 63 -2.73 -11.73 19.13
CA LEU A 63 -2.61 -12.88 18.24
C LEU A 63 -3.81 -13.84 18.35
N ASP A 64 -4.46 -13.90 19.50
CA ASP A 64 -5.69 -14.70 19.74
C ASP A 64 -6.96 -13.98 19.28
N SER A 65 -6.85 -12.71 18.89
CA SER A 65 -7.99 -11.91 18.44
C SER A 65 -8.32 -12.15 16.96
N PRO A 66 -9.56 -11.82 16.51
CA PRO A 66 -9.91 -11.85 15.09
C PRO A 66 -9.03 -10.95 14.21
N ALA A 67 -8.45 -9.90 14.77
CA ALA A 67 -7.54 -9.00 14.06
C ALA A 67 -6.14 -9.60 13.91
N GLY A 68 -5.67 -10.42 14.85
CA GLY A 68 -4.36 -11.08 14.83
C GLY A 68 -4.35 -12.42 14.10
N ALA A 69 -5.48 -13.15 14.10
CA ALA A 69 -5.61 -14.49 13.54
C ALA A 69 -5.09 -14.61 12.08
N PRO A 70 -5.37 -13.68 11.14
CA PRO A 70 -4.87 -13.78 9.78
C PRO A 70 -3.34 -13.76 9.65
N PHE A 71 -2.64 -13.14 10.61
CA PHE A 71 -1.18 -13.11 10.65
C PHE A 71 -0.61 -14.36 11.29
N ASN A 72 -1.27 -14.87 12.34
CA ASN A 72 -0.85 -16.07 13.07
C ASN A 72 -1.06 -17.34 12.25
N GLU A 73 -2.10 -17.41 11.44
CA GLU A 73 -2.46 -18.54 10.59
C GLU A 73 -1.87 -18.46 9.16
N ASN A 74 -0.92 -17.55 8.94
CA ASN A 74 -0.32 -17.34 7.64
C ASN A 74 0.43 -18.60 7.15
N PRO A 75 0.09 -19.16 5.98
CA PRO A 75 0.70 -20.39 5.45
C PRO A 75 2.21 -20.27 5.18
N VAL A 76 2.73 -19.06 4.97
CA VAL A 76 4.17 -18.82 4.82
C VAL A 76 4.90 -18.61 6.14
N GLY A 77 4.21 -18.76 7.27
CA GLY A 77 4.71 -18.64 8.63
C GLY A 77 4.11 -17.46 9.38
N GLY A 78 3.77 -17.70 10.64
CA GLY A 78 3.31 -16.65 11.56
C GLY A 78 4.42 -15.71 12.00
N PRO A 79 4.08 -14.61 12.72
CA PRO A 79 5.06 -13.66 13.18
C PRO A 79 5.96 -14.24 14.28
N GLY A 80 7.26 -13.98 14.19
CA GLY A 80 8.19 -14.19 15.30
C GLY A 80 8.04 -13.05 16.33
N ILE A 81 7.81 -13.41 17.59
CA ILE A 81 7.52 -12.47 18.67
C ILE A 81 8.59 -12.54 19.73
N PHE A 82 9.20 -11.40 20.07
CA PHE A 82 10.25 -11.31 21.06
C PHE A 82 10.01 -10.08 21.95
N VAL A 83 9.84 -10.31 23.25
CA VAL A 83 9.76 -9.23 24.24
C VAL A 83 11.14 -9.01 24.79
N TYR A 84 11.66 -7.79 24.62
CA TYR A 84 12.97 -7.41 25.11
C TYR A 84 12.97 -7.24 26.63
N ASP A 85 13.67 -8.13 27.32
CA ASP A 85 13.73 -8.16 28.78
C ASP A 85 15.18 -8.24 29.24
N ALA A 86 15.74 -7.12 29.69
CA ALA A 86 17.13 -7.01 30.16
C ALA A 86 17.49 -7.94 31.34
N ARG A 87 16.49 -8.57 31.97
CA ARG A 87 16.70 -9.57 33.05
C ARG A 87 16.93 -10.99 32.51
N LYS A 88 16.71 -11.21 31.22
CA LYS A 88 16.87 -12.52 30.56
C LYS A 88 18.24 -12.61 29.85
N PRO A 89 18.78 -13.82 29.66
CA PRO A 89 19.93 -14.01 28.81
C PRO A 89 19.69 -13.44 27.39
N LEU A 90 20.71 -12.76 26.83
CA LEU A 90 20.58 -12.03 25.56
C LEU A 90 19.30 -11.18 25.49
N CYS A 91 18.90 -10.59 26.59
CA CYS A 91 17.71 -9.75 26.72
C CYS A 91 16.40 -10.38 26.15
N GLY A 92 16.31 -11.72 26.13
CA GLY A 92 15.19 -12.46 25.54
C GLY A 92 15.40 -12.85 24.08
N LEU A 93 16.52 -12.50 23.45
CA LEU A 93 16.84 -12.77 22.04
C LEU A 93 17.68 -14.05 21.84
N GLN A 94 17.63 -15.02 22.77
CA GLN A 94 18.42 -16.26 22.66
C GLN A 94 18.27 -16.98 21.30
N PRO A 95 17.10 -17.02 20.65
CA PRO A 95 16.97 -17.67 19.35
C PRO A 95 17.80 -17.03 18.22
N PHE A 96 18.19 -15.76 18.36
CA PHE A 96 19.05 -15.07 17.40
C PHE A 96 20.52 -15.53 17.47
N GLY A 97 20.94 -16.07 18.63
CA GLY A 97 22.36 -16.27 18.92
C GLY A 97 23.06 -14.95 19.25
N PHE A 98 24.27 -15.02 19.79
CA PHE A 98 24.98 -13.87 20.34
C PHE A 98 25.21 -12.74 19.31
N GLN A 99 25.79 -13.09 18.17
CA GLN A 99 26.18 -12.11 17.16
C GLN A 99 24.98 -11.41 16.50
N ALA A 100 23.92 -12.16 16.16
CA ALA A 100 22.74 -11.55 15.55
C ALA A 100 21.92 -10.73 16.56
N ALA A 101 21.89 -11.15 17.83
CA ALA A 101 21.25 -10.37 18.88
C ALA A 101 21.93 -8.99 19.05
N GLU A 102 23.26 -8.96 19.09
CA GLU A 102 24.04 -7.72 19.17
C GLU A 102 23.75 -6.79 17.98
N TYR A 103 23.77 -7.31 16.74
CA TYR A 103 23.45 -6.51 15.56
C TYR A 103 22.00 -5.97 15.55
N VAL A 104 21.05 -6.76 16.02
CA VAL A 104 19.65 -6.34 16.08
C VAL A 104 19.46 -5.28 17.18
N GLU A 105 20.14 -5.43 18.33
CA GLU A 105 20.16 -4.43 19.39
C GLU A 105 20.73 -3.10 18.90
N ASP A 106 21.87 -3.11 18.22
CA ASP A 106 22.50 -1.91 17.68
C ASP A 106 21.65 -1.23 16.60
N MET A 107 20.91 -2.01 15.78
CA MET A 107 20.11 -1.49 14.67
C MET A 107 18.77 -0.94 15.13
N ILE A 108 18.12 -1.57 16.10
CA ILE A 108 16.74 -1.27 16.51
C ILE A 108 16.68 -0.48 17.81
N GLU A 109 17.75 -0.55 18.63
CA GLU A 109 17.88 0.10 19.93
C GLU A 109 16.65 -0.16 20.82
N PRO A 110 16.34 -1.44 21.15
CA PRO A 110 15.17 -1.76 21.95
C PRO A 110 15.39 -1.41 23.43
N ASP A 111 14.35 -0.88 24.06
CA ASP A 111 14.29 -0.63 25.50
C ASP A 111 13.64 -1.81 26.25
N HIS A 112 13.88 -1.89 27.54
CA HIS A 112 13.28 -2.90 28.42
C HIS A 112 11.74 -2.83 28.34
N GLY A 113 11.10 -3.93 27.97
CA GLY A 113 9.66 -4.02 27.76
C GLY A 113 9.23 -3.84 26.30
N ASP A 114 10.12 -3.49 25.37
CA ASP A 114 9.78 -3.37 23.95
C ASP A 114 9.44 -4.72 23.34
N LEU A 115 8.57 -4.68 22.34
CA LEU A 115 8.18 -5.83 21.53
C LEU A 115 8.85 -5.74 20.17
N LEU A 116 9.60 -6.78 19.81
CA LEU A 116 10.13 -6.99 18.47
C LEU A 116 9.26 -7.98 17.73
N VAL A 117 8.82 -7.60 16.56
CA VAL A 117 7.93 -8.42 15.69
C VAL A 117 8.62 -8.67 14.38
N MET A 118 8.73 -9.92 14.01
CA MET A 118 9.44 -10.39 12.83
C MET A 118 8.50 -11.19 11.94
N GLN A 119 8.58 -10.99 10.62
CA GLN A 119 7.79 -11.74 9.66
C GLN A 119 8.58 -12.04 8.40
N ALA A 120 8.38 -13.24 7.87
CA ALA A 120 8.95 -13.66 6.60
C ALA A 120 7.97 -13.45 5.45
N ARG A 121 8.51 -13.21 4.25
CA ARG A 121 7.78 -13.21 2.98
C ARG A 121 8.63 -13.71 1.83
N GLU A 122 8.00 -14.00 0.72
CA GLU A 122 8.73 -14.33 -0.51
C GLU A 122 9.61 -13.18 -1.00
N ALA A 123 10.76 -13.54 -1.59
CA ALA A 123 11.66 -12.59 -2.23
C ALA A 123 11.11 -12.19 -3.62
N ALA A 124 9.96 -11.54 -3.64
CA ALA A 124 9.29 -11.05 -4.84
C ALA A 124 9.28 -9.51 -4.87
N PRO A 125 9.14 -8.90 -6.05
CA PRO A 125 8.84 -7.48 -6.16
C PRO A 125 7.60 -7.09 -5.37
N PHE A 126 7.55 -5.84 -4.89
CA PHE A 126 6.35 -5.34 -4.23
C PHE A 126 5.18 -5.27 -5.22
N THR A 127 4.08 -5.90 -4.85
CA THR A 127 2.81 -5.84 -5.57
C THR A 127 1.71 -5.39 -4.60
N GLY A 128 0.85 -4.48 -5.05
CA GLY A 128 -0.18 -3.88 -4.18
C GLY A 128 0.34 -2.78 -3.26
N GLY A 129 -0.53 -2.27 -2.42
CA GLY A 129 -0.32 -1.08 -1.58
C GLY A 129 0.36 -1.36 -0.23
N SER A 130 0.55 -2.65 0.15
CA SER A 130 1.16 -3.03 1.43
C SER A 130 1.92 -4.35 1.35
N THR A 131 2.72 -4.62 2.39
CA THR A 131 3.40 -5.90 2.61
C THR A 131 2.78 -6.60 3.83
N PRO A 132 2.93 -7.93 3.99
CA PRO A 132 2.39 -8.64 5.15
C PRO A 132 2.83 -8.02 6.49
N ILE A 133 4.11 -7.67 6.63
CA ILE A 133 4.60 -7.02 7.86
C ILE A 133 4.08 -5.59 8.00
N GLY A 134 3.82 -4.87 6.91
CA GLY A 134 3.21 -3.55 6.92
C GLY A 134 1.76 -3.59 7.40
N ASP A 135 1.00 -4.60 6.98
CA ASP A 135 -0.36 -4.84 7.45
C ASP A 135 -0.37 -5.23 8.93
N LEU A 136 0.54 -6.12 9.34
CA LEU A 136 0.71 -6.50 10.75
C LEU A 136 1.08 -5.28 11.61
N ARG A 137 2.01 -4.43 11.15
CA ARG A 137 2.41 -3.19 11.81
C ARG A 137 1.21 -2.28 12.09
N ARG A 138 0.36 -2.09 11.08
CA ARG A 138 -0.86 -1.27 11.18
C ARG A 138 -1.89 -1.88 12.13
N ALA A 139 -2.18 -3.18 11.97
CA ALA A 139 -3.14 -3.89 12.81
C ALA A 139 -2.69 -3.90 14.28
N LEU A 140 -1.42 -4.14 14.53
CA LEU A 140 -0.85 -4.16 15.87
C LEU A 140 -0.92 -2.78 16.55
N TYR A 141 -0.61 -1.71 15.80
CA TYR A 141 -0.73 -0.35 16.34
C TYR A 141 -2.19 0.00 16.65
N SER A 142 -3.14 -0.33 15.76
CA SER A 142 -4.57 -0.10 16.01
C SER A 142 -5.02 -0.81 17.30
N ALA A 143 -4.69 -2.09 17.44
CA ALA A 143 -4.99 -2.85 18.65
C ALA A 143 -4.33 -2.28 19.91
N ALA A 144 -3.11 -1.77 19.80
CA ALA A 144 -2.41 -1.14 20.92
C ALA A 144 -3.13 0.13 21.40
N VAL A 145 -3.68 0.92 20.48
CA VAL A 145 -4.47 2.12 20.80
C VAL A 145 -5.82 1.73 21.38
N GLU A 146 -6.54 0.80 20.75
CA GLU A 146 -7.86 0.33 21.19
C GLU A 146 -7.86 -0.27 22.60
N THR A 147 -6.79 -0.99 22.94
CA THR A 147 -6.64 -1.62 24.28
C THR A 147 -6.04 -0.67 25.33
N GLY A 148 -5.66 0.55 24.94
CA GLY A 148 -4.97 1.50 25.82
C GLY A 148 -3.50 1.15 26.10
N PHE A 149 -2.94 0.16 25.40
CA PHE A 149 -1.51 -0.17 25.52
C PHE A 149 -0.62 0.95 24.98
N LYS A 150 -1.11 1.70 23.97
CA LYS A 150 -0.47 2.91 23.46
C LYS A 150 -1.45 4.07 23.36
N PRO A 151 -1.00 5.31 23.58
CA PRO A 151 -1.81 6.46 23.23
C PRO A 151 -1.97 6.57 21.71
N ALA A 152 -3.09 7.09 21.26
CA ALA A 152 -3.29 7.43 19.86
C ALA A 152 -2.27 8.49 19.41
N ALA A 153 -1.71 8.33 18.24
CA ALA A 153 -0.83 9.32 17.64
C ALA A 153 -1.59 10.63 17.35
N VAL A 154 -0.97 11.75 17.67
CA VAL A 154 -1.56 13.09 17.49
C VAL A 154 -0.80 13.87 16.42
N GLY A 155 -1.43 14.91 15.87
CA GLY A 155 -0.82 15.78 14.87
C GLY A 155 -0.95 15.26 13.45
N PHE A 156 -0.23 15.89 12.54
CA PHE A 156 -0.24 15.59 11.12
C PHE A 156 1.20 15.43 10.62
N ASP A 157 1.51 14.26 10.07
CA ASP A 157 2.76 13.98 9.37
C ASP A 157 2.47 13.89 7.88
N PHE A 158 3.16 14.74 7.10
CA PHE A 158 3.04 14.81 5.65
C PHE A 158 4.26 14.15 5.01
N LEU A 159 4.02 13.32 4.01
CA LEU A 159 5.11 12.72 3.23
C LEU A 159 4.74 12.58 1.76
N TRP A 160 5.77 12.59 0.91
CA TRP A 160 5.65 12.27 -0.49
C TRP A 160 6.05 10.82 -0.73
N ILE A 161 5.20 10.09 -1.43
CA ILE A 161 5.54 8.79 -2.00
C ILE A 161 5.89 9.01 -3.47
N VAL A 162 7.04 8.50 -3.87
CA VAL A 162 7.60 8.67 -5.23
C VAL A 162 8.17 7.35 -5.72
N ASP A 163 8.68 7.34 -6.95
CA ASP A 163 9.33 6.17 -7.55
C ASP A 163 8.41 4.96 -7.71
N PHE A 164 7.15 5.23 -8.08
CA PHE A 164 6.23 4.19 -8.48
C PHE A 164 6.69 3.50 -9.78
N PRO A 165 6.45 2.20 -9.95
CA PRO A 165 6.59 1.58 -11.27
C PRO A 165 5.58 2.22 -12.22
N LEU A 166 5.99 2.45 -13.48
CA LEU A 166 5.08 2.98 -14.49
C LEU A 166 4.07 1.92 -14.94
N PHE A 167 4.50 0.66 -14.99
CA PHE A 167 3.68 -0.48 -15.36
C PHE A 167 3.76 -1.57 -14.30
N SER A 168 2.66 -2.29 -14.13
CA SER A 168 2.50 -3.44 -13.25
C SER A 168 1.92 -4.62 -14.03
N PRO A 169 2.11 -5.87 -13.60
CA PRO A 169 1.39 -6.99 -14.18
C PRO A 169 -0.12 -6.73 -14.19
N SER A 170 -0.79 -7.09 -15.29
CA SER A 170 -2.24 -6.94 -15.40
C SER A 170 -2.96 -7.76 -14.34
N SER A 171 -4.01 -7.19 -13.75
CA SER A 171 -4.90 -7.83 -12.79
C SER A 171 -6.33 -7.81 -13.29
N ASP A 172 -7.06 -8.89 -13.10
CA ASP A 172 -8.49 -8.98 -13.42
C ASP A 172 -9.35 -8.02 -12.59
N SER A 173 -8.83 -7.55 -11.47
CA SER A 173 -9.52 -6.61 -10.58
C SER A 173 -9.50 -5.16 -11.07
N GLU A 174 -8.60 -4.81 -12.00
CA GLU A 174 -8.47 -3.45 -12.55
C GLU A 174 -8.39 -3.47 -14.09
N PRO A 175 -9.46 -3.85 -14.77
CA PRO A 175 -9.48 -3.97 -16.22
C PRO A 175 -9.63 -2.60 -16.88
N GLY A 176 -8.74 -1.80 -17.06
CA GLY A 176 -9.02 -0.52 -17.70
C GLY A 176 -7.79 0.25 -18.17
N GLN A 177 -6.63 -0.11 -17.64
CA GLN A 177 -5.39 0.63 -17.85
C GLN A 177 -4.35 -0.14 -18.66
N GLY A 178 -4.68 -1.34 -19.12
CA GLY A 178 -3.81 -2.24 -19.87
C GLY A 178 -4.29 -2.52 -21.30
N GLY A 179 -3.53 -3.35 -21.98
CA GLY A 179 -3.83 -3.90 -23.30
C GLY A 179 -3.46 -5.39 -23.32
N ALA A 180 -3.09 -5.90 -24.51
CA ALA A 180 -2.76 -7.31 -24.71
C ALA A 180 -1.35 -7.70 -24.20
N ALA A 181 -0.54 -6.76 -23.73
CA ALA A 181 0.84 -7.00 -23.32
C ALA A 181 1.01 -7.74 -21.97
N GLY A 182 -0.08 -8.03 -21.24
CA GLY A 182 -0.02 -8.65 -19.90
C GLY A 182 0.47 -7.71 -18.79
N ILE A 183 0.60 -6.42 -19.10
CA ILE A 183 0.91 -5.34 -18.18
C ILE A 183 -0.13 -4.22 -18.30
N SER A 184 -0.32 -3.48 -17.22
CA SER A 184 -1.16 -2.29 -17.17
C SER A 184 -0.40 -1.12 -16.58
N SER A 185 -0.84 0.10 -16.84
CA SER A 185 -0.31 1.27 -16.15
C SER A 185 -0.66 1.21 -14.68
N THR A 186 0.32 1.46 -13.81
CA THR A 186 0.09 1.44 -12.34
C THR A 186 -0.92 2.51 -11.92
N HIS A 187 -0.89 3.70 -12.54
CA HIS A 187 -1.89 4.76 -12.34
C HIS A 187 -2.64 5.03 -13.64
N HIS A 188 -1.97 5.64 -14.62
CA HIS A 188 -2.54 5.87 -15.96
C HIS A 188 -1.46 6.00 -17.02
N PRO A 189 -1.78 5.69 -18.30
CA PRO A 189 -0.77 5.52 -19.36
C PRO A 189 -0.18 6.83 -19.88
N PHE A 190 -0.58 7.98 -19.38
CA PHE A 190 -0.06 9.30 -19.77
C PHE A 190 0.89 9.91 -18.73
N THR A 191 1.28 9.16 -17.72
CA THR A 191 2.38 9.51 -16.81
C THR A 191 3.72 9.38 -17.52
N ALA A 192 4.58 10.37 -17.39
CA ALA A 192 5.90 10.33 -18.01
C ALA A 192 6.86 9.40 -17.24
N PRO A 193 7.79 8.72 -17.93
CA PRO A 193 8.97 8.14 -17.31
C PRO A 193 9.77 9.19 -16.55
N LYS A 194 10.38 8.80 -15.42
CA LYS A 194 11.05 9.74 -14.52
C LYS A 194 12.32 10.37 -15.12
N SER A 195 13.09 9.60 -15.86
CA SER A 195 14.38 10.01 -16.44
C SER A 195 14.54 9.59 -17.90
N ALA A 196 15.58 10.07 -18.57
CA ALA A 196 15.93 9.64 -19.92
C ALA A 196 16.24 8.13 -19.97
N ALA A 197 16.92 7.58 -18.96
CA ALA A 197 17.18 6.14 -18.88
C ALA A 197 15.88 5.34 -18.78
N ASP A 198 14.85 5.86 -18.09
CA ASP A 198 13.54 5.22 -18.02
C ASP A 198 12.81 5.25 -19.38
N VAL A 199 13.04 6.28 -20.20
CA VAL A 199 12.52 6.31 -21.58
C VAL A 199 13.14 5.20 -22.43
N ASP A 200 14.44 4.94 -22.30
CA ASP A 200 15.12 3.85 -23.01
C ASP A 200 14.60 2.47 -22.55
N LEU A 201 14.23 2.34 -21.29
CA LEU A 201 13.63 1.11 -20.76
C LEU A 201 12.25 0.79 -21.36
N LEU A 202 11.51 1.78 -21.87
CA LEU A 202 10.26 1.53 -22.61
C LEU A 202 10.47 0.60 -23.83
N LEU A 203 11.67 0.63 -24.42
CA LEU A 203 12.02 -0.18 -25.58
C LEU A 203 12.53 -1.59 -25.24
N THR A 204 13.03 -1.79 -24.02
CA THR A 204 13.77 -2.99 -23.64
C THR A 204 13.10 -3.78 -22.51
N ASP A 205 12.72 -3.11 -21.42
CA ASP A 205 12.06 -3.73 -20.26
C ASP A 205 11.09 -2.73 -19.59
N PRO A 206 9.87 -2.59 -20.11
CA PRO A 206 8.88 -1.65 -19.58
C PRO A 206 8.54 -1.86 -18.10
N THR A 207 8.71 -3.09 -17.59
CA THR A 207 8.38 -3.41 -16.19
C THR A 207 9.32 -2.76 -15.17
N LYS A 208 10.49 -2.29 -15.63
CA LYS A 208 11.47 -1.58 -14.79
C LYS A 208 11.38 -0.07 -14.86
N VAL A 209 10.52 0.47 -15.73
CA VAL A 209 10.36 1.92 -15.89
C VAL A 209 9.81 2.54 -14.61
N VAL A 210 10.50 3.55 -14.10
CA VAL A 210 10.02 4.36 -12.97
C VAL A 210 9.16 5.51 -13.49
N ALA A 211 7.99 5.67 -12.90
CA ALA A 211 7.05 6.77 -13.19
C ALA A 211 7.49 8.06 -12.49
N ASP A 212 7.31 9.18 -13.16
CA ASP A 212 7.38 10.50 -12.53
C ASP A 212 6.01 10.87 -11.92
N HIS A 213 5.62 10.01 -10.99
CA HIS A 213 4.38 10.07 -10.23
C HIS A 213 4.69 10.32 -8.76
N TYR A 214 3.80 11.02 -8.07
CA TYR A 214 3.95 11.36 -6.66
C TYR A 214 2.59 11.42 -5.98
N ASP A 215 2.49 10.84 -4.77
CA ASP A 215 1.34 10.93 -3.89
C ASP A 215 1.69 11.71 -2.63
N LEU A 216 0.76 12.56 -2.20
CA LEU A 216 0.80 13.21 -0.89
C LEU A 216 0.03 12.34 0.10
N VAL A 217 0.73 11.82 1.08
CA VAL A 217 0.16 10.99 2.14
C VAL A 217 0.21 11.75 3.47
N VAL A 218 -0.87 11.68 4.22
CA VAL A 218 -0.98 12.26 5.57
C VAL A 218 -1.60 11.22 6.50
N ASN A 219 -0.91 10.91 7.60
CA ASN A 219 -1.43 10.01 8.64
C ASN A 219 -1.94 8.66 8.09
N GLY A 220 -1.27 8.09 7.11
CA GLY A 220 -1.69 6.82 6.51
C GLY A 220 -2.75 6.93 5.42
N VAL A 221 -3.17 8.15 5.06
CA VAL A 221 -4.18 8.42 4.04
C VAL A 221 -3.55 9.18 2.87
N GLU A 222 -3.74 8.68 1.65
CA GLU A 222 -3.42 9.42 0.44
C GLU A 222 -4.42 10.58 0.27
N LEU A 223 -3.96 11.80 0.45
CA LEU A 223 -4.78 12.98 0.23
C LEU A 223 -4.95 13.33 -1.25
N GLY A 224 -4.02 12.94 -2.06
CA GLY A 224 -4.05 13.17 -3.50
C GLY A 224 -2.72 12.89 -4.12
N GLY A 225 -2.68 12.93 -5.42
CA GLY A 225 -1.49 12.64 -6.19
C GLY A 225 -1.44 13.38 -7.50
N GLY A 226 -0.35 13.17 -8.20
CA GLY A 226 -0.12 13.79 -9.49
C GLY A 226 1.06 13.17 -10.21
N SER A 227 1.32 13.68 -11.39
CA SER A 227 2.47 13.24 -12.18
C SER A 227 2.91 14.31 -13.18
N ARG A 228 4.16 14.23 -13.58
CA ARG A 228 4.56 14.83 -14.85
C ARG A 228 3.97 13.99 -15.99
N ARG A 229 3.42 14.65 -16.97
CA ARG A 229 2.73 14.00 -18.09
C ARG A 229 3.64 13.81 -19.29
N ILE A 230 3.35 12.77 -20.08
CA ILE A 230 3.90 12.68 -21.44
C ILE A 230 3.31 13.84 -22.23
N HIS A 231 4.16 14.70 -22.83
CA HIS A 231 3.75 15.84 -23.61
C HIS A 231 4.07 15.68 -25.11
N ASP A 232 4.86 14.66 -25.48
CA ASP A 232 5.15 14.30 -26.86
C ASP A 232 4.16 13.23 -27.34
N ALA A 233 3.45 13.52 -28.44
CA ALA A 233 2.45 12.63 -29.02
C ALA A 233 3.04 11.31 -29.51
N THR A 234 4.28 11.30 -30.01
CA THR A 234 4.94 10.10 -30.52
C THR A 234 5.25 9.14 -29.39
N VAL A 235 5.77 9.66 -28.29
CA VAL A 235 6.04 8.87 -27.07
C VAL A 235 4.73 8.34 -26.49
N GLN A 236 3.68 9.15 -26.43
CA GLN A 236 2.37 8.72 -25.93
C GLN A 236 1.76 7.62 -26.80
N GLU A 237 1.79 7.77 -28.11
CA GLU A 237 1.28 6.75 -29.03
C GLU A 237 2.09 5.46 -28.93
N PHE A 238 3.43 5.55 -28.79
CA PHE A 238 4.31 4.40 -28.58
C PHE A 238 3.93 3.63 -27.30
N VAL A 239 3.69 4.32 -26.19
CA VAL A 239 3.27 3.68 -24.94
C VAL A 239 1.95 2.92 -25.12
N LEU A 240 0.96 3.55 -25.75
CA LEU A 240 -0.36 2.94 -25.94
C LEU A 240 -0.31 1.75 -26.91
N ARG A 241 0.37 1.89 -28.06
CA ARG A 241 0.40 0.88 -29.12
C ARG A 241 1.38 -0.24 -28.88
N ASN A 242 2.63 0.11 -28.52
CA ASN A 242 3.74 -0.83 -28.52
C ASN A 242 4.00 -1.41 -27.14
N VAL A 243 3.95 -0.60 -26.08
CA VAL A 243 4.21 -1.06 -24.72
C VAL A 243 2.97 -1.78 -24.16
N LEU A 244 1.82 -1.12 -24.18
CA LEU A 244 0.56 -1.68 -23.64
C LEU A 244 -0.16 -2.59 -24.62
N GLN A 245 0.13 -2.48 -25.92
CA GLN A 245 -0.55 -3.21 -27.00
C GLN A 245 -2.08 -3.05 -26.94
N MET A 246 -2.53 -1.79 -26.80
CA MET A 246 -3.96 -1.50 -26.77
C MET A 246 -4.62 -1.83 -28.12
N PRO A 247 -5.81 -2.46 -28.13
CA PRO A 247 -6.54 -2.74 -29.34
C PRO A 247 -7.00 -1.43 -30.02
N PRO A 248 -7.19 -1.43 -31.34
CA PRO A 248 -7.52 -0.23 -32.12
C PRO A 248 -8.77 0.52 -31.60
N GLU A 249 -9.78 -0.19 -31.16
CA GLU A 249 -11.02 0.38 -30.64
C GLU A 249 -10.75 1.21 -29.37
N ARG A 250 -9.95 0.69 -28.47
CA ARG A 250 -9.55 1.42 -27.25
C ARG A 250 -8.58 2.56 -27.53
N LEU A 251 -7.69 2.38 -28.50
CA LEU A 251 -6.77 3.45 -28.89
C LEU A 251 -7.55 4.64 -29.48
N ALA A 252 -8.65 4.41 -30.17
CA ALA A 252 -9.53 5.46 -30.73
C ALA A 252 -10.13 6.35 -29.62
N GLU A 253 -10.34 5.83 -28.42
CA GLU A 253 -10.81 6.61 -27.26
C GLU A 253 -9.81 7.69 -26.84
N PHE A 254 -8.51 7.50 -27.12
CA PHE A 254 -7.43 8.45 -26.83
C PHE A 254 -7.11 9.37 -28.01
N SER A 255 -7.84 9.31 -29.13
CA SER A 255 -7.57 10.12 -30.32
C SER A 255 -7.52 11.62 -30.02
N HIS A 256 -8.48 12.12 -29.25
CA HIS A 256 -8.55 13.52 -28.82
C HIS A 256 -7.33 13.96 -28.04
N LEU A 257 -6.78 13.10 -27.16
CA LEU A 257 -5.55 13.37 -26.41
C LEU A 257 -4.35 13.45 -27.35
N LEU A 258 -4.21 12.47 -28.25
CA LEU A 258 -3.12 12.44 -29.22
C LEU A 258 -3.15 13.64 -30.16
N GLU A 259 -4.33 14.07 -30.60
CA GLU A 259 -4.51 15.28 -31.42
C GLU A 259 -4.10 16.55 -30.67
N ALA A 260 -4.51 16.68 -29.41
CA ALA A 260 -4.11 17.81 -28.58
C ALA A 260 -2.59 17.87 -28.36
N LEU A 261 -1.93 16.72 -28.12
CA LEU A 261 -0.48 16.64 -27.98
C LEU A 261 0.23 17.01 -29.29
N ARG A 262 -0.29 16.58 -30.46
CA ARG A 262 0.26 16.92 -31.79
C ARG A 262 0.11 18.40 -32.13
N ALA A 263 -0.95 19.05 -31.65
CA ALA A 263 -1.15 20.49 -31.83
C ALA A 263 -0.14 21.35 -31.06
N GLY A 264 0.61 20.75 -30.16
CA GLY A 264 1.65 21.38 -29.35
C GLY A 264 1.26 21.45 -27.88
N CYS A 265 2.01 20.73 -27.06
CA CYS A 265 1.82 20.70 -25.62
C CYS A 265 3.15 20.94 -24.91
N PRO A 266 3.26 21.92 -23.99
CA PRO A 266 4.47 22.11 -23.21
C PRO A 266 4.63 20.98 -22.17
N PRO A 267 5.84 20.74 -21.64
CA PRO A 267 6.00 19.93 -20.44
C PRO A 267 5.09 20.45 -19.34
N HIS A 268 4.32 19.53 -18.73
CA HIS A 268 3.34 19.89 -17.71
C HIS A 268 3.22 18.81 -16.66
N ALA A 269 2.83 19.21 -15.47
CA ALA A 269 2.54 18.36 -14.33
C ALA A 269 1.38 18.97 -13.54
N GLY A 270 0.81 18.19 -12.63
CA GLY A 270 -0.26 18.67 -11.78
C GLY A 270 -0.42 17.82 -10.52
N LEU A 271 -1.17 18.35 -9.56
CA LEU A 271 -1.56 17.69 -8.34
C LEU A 271 -3.06 17.87 -8.13
N ALA A 272 -3.75 16.77 -7.81
CA ALA A 272 -5.16 16.80 -7.42
C ALA A 272 -5.28 16.35 -5.96
N LEU A 273 -5.90 17.19 -5.12
CA LEU A 273 -6.19 16.86 -3.73
C LEU A 273 -7.63 16.39 -3.60
N GLY A 274 -7.83 15.27 -2.91
CA GLY A 274 -9.15 14.79 -2.53
C GLY A 274 -9.71 15.61 -1.37
N PHE A 275 -10.61 16.55 -1.66
CA PHE A 275 -11.15 17.46 -0.64
C PHE A 275 -11.84 16.71 0.50
N ASP A 276 -12.68 15.72 0.19
CA ASP A 276 -13.38 14.92 1.21
C ASP A 276 -12.40 14.10 2.07
N ARG A 277 -11.33 13.56 1.46
CA ARG A 277 -10.27 12.88 2.21
C ARG A 277 -9.54 13.84 3.16
N LEU A 278 -9.23 15.05 2.70
CA LEU A 278 -8.62 16.07 3.55
C LEU A 278 -9.50 16.38 4.75
N VAL A 279 -10.80 16.61 4.54
CA VAL A 279 -11.75 16.89 5.63
C VAL A 279 -11.86 15.71 6.59
N ALA A 280 -11.93 14.48 6.07
CA ALA A 280 -11.96 13.28 6.90
C ALA A 280 -10.72 13.18 7.81
N VAL A 281 -9.52 13.38 7.25
CA VAL A 281 -8.26 13.37 8.02
C VAL A 281 -8.22 14.48 9.05
N MET A 282 -8.65 15.70 8.70
CA MET A 282 -8.70 16.84 9.64
C MET A 282 -9.63 16.59 10.83
N LEU A 283 -10.73 15.86 10.61
CA LEU A 283 -11.71 15.52 11.63
C LEU A 283 -11.45 14.17 12.32
N GLY A 284 -10.36 13.47 11.97
CA GLY A 284 -10.02 12.15 12.51
C GLY A 284 -11.08 11.10 12.20
N LYS A 285 -11.67 11.13 10.98
CA LYS A 285 -12.68 10.18 10.53
C LYS A 285 -12.03 9.10 9.65
N ASP A 286 -12.44 7.86 9.86
CA ASP A 286 -11.93 6.70 9.11
C ASP A 286 -12.53 6.59 7.70
N SER A 287 -13.67 7.24 7.48
CA SER A 287 -14.39 7.16 6.21
C SER A 287 -14.77 8.54 5.69
N VAL A 288 -14.57 8.78 4.40
CA VAL A 288 -15.10 9.96 3.69
C VAL A 288 -16.63 10.05 3.74
N ARG A 289 -17.32 8.95 3.99
CA ARG A 289 -18.78 8.94 4.15
C ARG A 289 -19.26 9.77 5.34
N ASP A 290 -18.41 9.92 6.36
CA ASP A 290 -18.72 10.68 7.57
C ASP A 290 -18.65 12.20 7.35
N VAL A 291 -18.10 12.64 6.22
CA VAL A 291 -17.88 14.05 5.88
C VAL A 291 -18.60 14.49 4.60
N ILE A 292 -19.32 13.59 3.95
CA ILE A 292 -20.09 13.87 2.74
C ILE A 292 -21.58 14.04 3.13
N ALA A 293 -22.23 15.09 2.61
CA ALA A 293 -23.62 15.38 2.94
C ALA A 293 -24.61 14.29 2.50
N PHE A 294 -24.32 13.60 1.37
CA PHE A 294 -25.17 12.56 0.80
C PHE A 294 -24.35 11.30 0.49
N PRO A 295 -23.87 10.57 1.52
CA PRO A 295 -23.05 9.40 1.30
C PRO A 295 -23.86 8.28 0.67
N LYS A 296 -23.31 7.65 -0.37
CA LYS A 296 -23.89 6.47 -0.97
C LYS A 296 -23.58 5.24 -0.12
N THR A 297 -24.58 4.38 0.07
CA THR A 297 -24.49 3.16 0.86
C THR A 297 -24.83 1.92 0.03
N GLY A 298 -24.46 0.75 0.55
CA GLY A 298 -24.73 -0.53 -0.12
C GLY A 298 -23.88 -0.79 -1.37
N LYS A 299 -24.04 -1.99 -1.94
CA LYS A 299 -23.29 -2.42 -3.13
C LYS A 299 -23.72 -1.66 -4.41
N LEU A 300 -24.95 -1.17 -4.46
CA LEU A 300 -25.50 -0.42 -5.59
C LEU A 300 -25.23 1.08 -5.53
N GLY A 301 -24.59 1.57 -4.46
CA GLY A 301 -24.30 2.99 -4.29
C GLY A 301 -25.57 3.84 -4.12
N GLU A 302 -26.59 3.32 -3.47
CA GLU A 302 -27.83 4.03 -3.20
C GLU A 302 -27.63 5.10 -2.13
N ASP A 303 -28.26 6.27 -2.33
CA ASP A 303 -28.42 7.28 -1.30
C ASP A 303 -29.56 6.86 -0.36
N PRO A 304 -29.32 6.66 0.94
CA PRO A 304 -30.34 6.22 1.88
C PRO A 304 -31.46 7.26 2.10
N MET A 305 -31.17 8.54 1.84
CA MET A 305 -32.12 9.62 2.06
C MET A 305 -33.10 9.78 0.89
N VAL A 306 -32.59 9.74 -0.33
CA VAL A 306 -33.41 9.93 -1.53
C VAL A 306 -33.67 8.63 -2.29
N LYS A 307 -33.10 7.51 -1.85
CA LYS A 307 -33.24 6.19 -2.48
C LYS A 307 -32.90 6.19 -3.97
N ALA A 308 -31.85 6.93 -4.34
CA ALA A 308 -31.37 7.02 -5.71
C ALA A 308 -29.94 6.41 -5.84
N PRO A 309 -29.61 5.75 -6.97
CA PRO A 309 -30.54 5.48 -8.09
C PRO A 309 -31.60 4.45 -7.70
N SER A 310 -32.77 4.58 -8.29
CA SER A 310 -33.82 3.57 -8.21
C SER A 310 -33.74 2.58 -9.39
N PRO A 311 -34.21 1.34 -9.23
CA PRO A 311 -34.30 0.40 -10.33
C PRO A 311 -35.08 0.99 -11.51
N VAL A 312 -34.59 0.74 -12.71
CA VAL A 312 -35.25 1.20 -13.93
C VAL A 312 -36.55 0.39 -14.14
N THR A 313 -37.67 1.07 -14.36
CA THR A 313 -38.94 0.42 -14.66
C THR A 313 -39.23 0.44 -16.17
N PRO A 314 -40.06 -0.49 -16.70
CA PRO A 314 -40.47 -0.47 -18.09
C PRO A 314 -41.15 0.84 -18.51
N GLU A 315 -41.90 1.47 -17.60
CA GLU A 315 -42.56 2.76 -17.81
C GLU A 315 -41.55 3.88 -17.96
N ALA A 316 -40.52 3.90 -17.14
CA ALA A 316 -39.42 4.86 -17.21
C ALA A 316 -38.67 4.73 -18.54
N LEU A 317 -38.35 3.50 -18.96
CA LEU A 317 -37.70 3.26 -20.24
C LEU A 317 -38.55 3.74 -21.40
N LYS A 318 -39.85 3.46 -21.38
CA LYS A 318 -40.79 3.90 -22.41
C LYS A 318 -40.85 5.42 -22.54
N THR A 319 -40.79 6.15 -21.41
CA THR A 319 -40.78 7.62 -21.39
C THR A 319 -39.59 8.20 -22.14
N TYR A 320 -38.46 7.53 -22.07
CA TYR A 320 -37.22 7.95 -22.75
C TYR A 320 -36.98 7.24 -24.08
N HIS A 321 -37.98 6.52 -24.62
CA HIS A 321 -37.88 5.73 -25.86
C HIS A 321 -36.71 4.71 -25.85
N LEU A 322 -36.41 4.14 -24.67
CA LEU A 322 -35.37 3.13 -24.47
C LEU A 322 -36.02 1.74 -24.29
N ARG A 323 -35.22 0.71 -24.51
CA ARG A 323 -35.53 -0.68 -24.16
C ARG A 323 -34.29 -1.41 -23.72
N LEU A 324 -34.44 -2.38 -22.82
CA LEU A 324 -33.36 -3.34 -22.54
C LEU A 324 -33.16 -4.21 -23.77
N THR A 325 -31.93 -4.47 -24.14
CA THR A 325 -31.59 -5.51 -25.10
C THR A 325 -31.60 -6.83 -24.36
N ASP A 326 -32.28 -7.83 -24.87
CA ASP A 326 -32.11 -9.21 -24.41
C ASP A 326 -30.66 -9.62 -24.72
N GLU A 327 -29.91 -10.09 -23.71
CA GLU A 327 -28.56 -10.63 -23.91
C GLU A 327 -28.62 -11.93 -24.69
#